data_587ab8f60b66ba400cc5da7430ae93f4
#
_entry.id   587ab8f60b66ba400cc5da7430ae93f4
#
_cell.length_a   1.000
_cell.length_b   1.000
_cell.length_c   1.000
_cell.angle_alpha   90.00
_cell.angle_beta   90.00
_cell.angle_gamma   90.00
#
_symmetry.space_group_name_H-M   'P 1'
#
loop_
_entity.id
_entity.type
_entity.pdbx_description
1 polymer ?
#
loop_
_entity_poly.entity_id
_entity_poly.type
_entity_poly.pdbx_seq_one_letter_code
_entity_poly.pdbx_strand_id
1 'polypeptide(L)'
;PQLFFTHSKRMSKGNTVALATAQLQNNQLVDWKDLFVADAITDTGRHYGSRISFIDDKVYFSIGDRGERDNGQNTQTHAGSILRLNLDGSVPQDNPFKPSEARPEIWSYGHRNPQGMFYDEATKQLWSIEHGPRGGDEINLIKKGANYGWAKVPHGNEYWGQLEVGEAK
;
A
#
# COMPACT_ATOMS: atom_id res chain seq x y z
N PRO A 1 -24.23 1.21 9.35
CA PRO A 1 -22.79 1.44 9.57
C PRO A 1 -22.08 1.75 8.26
N GLN A 2 -21.05 2.60 8.33
CA GLN A 2 -20.15 2.89 7.21
C GLN A 2 -19.09 1.79 7.11
N LEU A 3 -18.87 1.30 5.90
CA LEU A 3 -17.87 0.29 5.59
C LEU A 3 -16.84 0.86 4.62
N PHE A 4 -15.62 0.37 4.71
CA PHE A 4 -14.51 0.75 3.83
C PHE A 4 -14.01 -0.48 3.07
N PHE A 5 -13.67 -0.27 1.82
CA PHE A 5 -13.22 -1.31 0.90
C PHE A 5 -12.01 -0.84 0.11
N THR A 6 -11.06 -1.73 -0.12
CA THR A 6 -10.12 -1.59 -1.22
C THR A 6 -10.55 -2.51 -2.34
N HIS A 7 -10.47 -2.02 -3.56
CA HIS A 7 -10.83 -2.81 -4.73
C HIS A 7 -9.94 -2.51 -5.93
N SER A 8 -9.86 -3.46 -6.85
CA SER A 8 -9.24 -3.23 -8.15
C SER A 8 -10.16 -2.36 -9.01
N LYS A 9 -9.66 -1.23 -9.46
CA LYS A 9 -10.37 -0.31 -10.35
C LYS A 9 -9.76 -0.32 -11.74
N ARG A 10 -10.61 -0.58 -12.74
CA ARG A 10 -10.21 -0.53 -14.15
C ARG A 10 -10.08 0.93 -14.59
N MET A 11 -8.98 1.21 -15.26
CA MET A 11 -8.64 2.50 -15.86
C MET A 11 -8.45 2.33 -17.37
N SER A 12 -8.30 3.41 -18.12
CA SER A 12 -8.11 3.36 -19.58
C SER A 12 -6.84 2.61 -20.01
N LYS A 13 -5.80 2.60 -19.17
CA LYS A 13 -4.48 1.99 -19.45
C LYS A 13 -4.11 0.88 -18.47
N GLY A 14 -5.08 0.15 -17.91
CA GLY A 14 -4.79 -0.92 -16.96
C GLY A 14 -5.66 -0.89 -15.71
N ASN A 15 -5.11 -1.30 -14.58
CA ASN A 15 -5.84 -1.38 -13.32
C ASN A 15 -5.03 -0.72 -12.19
N THR A 16 -5.74 -0.19 -11.22
CA THR A 16 -5.15 0.36 -9.99
C THR A 16 -5.93 -0.10 -8.76
N VAL A 17 -5.52 0.34 -7.58
CA VAL A 17 -6.24 0.17 -6.32
C VAL A 17 -7.04 1.42 -6.03
N ALA A 18 -8.29 1.25 -5.60
CA ALA A 18 -9.11 2.33 -5.07
C ALA A 18 -9.54 2.01 -3.63
N LEU A 19 -9.63 3.05 -2.81
CA LEU A 19 -10.30 3.03 -1.52
C LEU A 19 -11.71 3.56 -1.70
N ALA A 20 -12.71 2.79 -1.29
CA ALA A 20 -14.11 3.14 -1.37
C ALA A 20 -14.80 3.03 -0.02
N THR A 21 -15.95 3.69 0.11
CA THR A 21 -16.86 3.55 1.24
C THR A 21 -18.27 3.27 0.76
N ALA A 22 -19.07 2.61 1.61
CA ALA A 22 -20.49 2.41 1.41
C ALA A 22 -21.21 2.34 2.77
N GLN A 23 -22.53 2.50 2.74
CA GLN A 23 -23.39 2.27 3.90
C GLN A 23 -24.00 0.87 3.82
N LEU A 24 -24.08 0.18 4.96
CA LEU A 24 -24.85 -1.06 5.06
C LEU A 24 -26.26 -0.75 5.59
N GLN A 25 -27.27 -0.93 4.74
CA GLN A 25 -28.70 -0.74 5.06
C GLN A 25 -29.48 -1.95 4.58
N ASN A 26 -30.27 -2.57 5.45
CA ASN A 26 -31.11 -3.73 5.13
C ASN A 26 -30.36 -4.85 4.37
N ASN A 27 -29.14 -5.18 4.81
CA ASN A 27 -28.25 -6.15 4.18
C ASN A 27 -27.82 -5.80 2.73
N GLN A 28 -27.93 -4.56 2.34
CA GLN A 28 -27.49 -4.05 1.04
C GLN A 28 -26.45 -2.94 1.22
N LEU A 29 -25.47 -2.90 0.33
CA LEU A 29 -24.54 -1.79 0.24
C LEU A 29 -25.21 -0.67 -0.58
N VAL A 30 -25.33 0.49 0.03
CA VAL A 30 -25.85 1.71 -0.60
C VAL A 30 -24.81 2.82 -0.52
N ASP A 31 -24.99 3.88 -1.30
CA ASP A 31 -24.10 5.07 -1.30
C ASP A 31 -22.62 4.73 -1.54
N TRP A 32 -22.36 3.78 -2.44
CA TRP A 32 -20.99 3.44 -2.82
C TRP A 32 -20.28 4.64 -3.42
N LYS A 33 -19.10 4.94 -2.88
CA LYS A 33 -18.28 6.07 -3.34
C LYS A 33 -16.80 5.71 -3.24
N ASP A 34 -16.07 5.88 -4.34
CA ASP A 34 -14.61 5.90 -4.29
C ASP A 34 -14.14 7.19 -3.61
N LEU A 35 -13.44 7.04 -2.49
CA LEU A 35 -12.84 8.15 -1.76
C LEU A 35 -11.49 8.54 -2.36
N PHE A 36 -10.75 7.53 -2.82
CA PHE A 36 -9.41 7.71 -3.36
C PHE A 36 -9.13 6.69 -4.47
N VAL A 37 -8.45 7.13 -5.53
CA VAL A 37 -7.98 6.26 -6.61
C VAL A 37 -6.47 6.42 -6.71
N ALA A 38 -5.75 5.34 -6.48
CA ALA A 38 -4.30 5.38 -6.45
C ALA A 38 -3.69 5.60 -7.83
N ASP A 39 -2.67 6.44 -7.90
CA ASP A 39 -1.77 6.53 -9.05
C ASP A 39 -0.76 5.37 -8.99
N ALA A 40 -1.22 4.17 -9.35
CA ALA A 40 -0.49 2.92 -9.38
C ALA A 40 -1.02 2.04 -10.53
N ILE A 41 -1.25 2.68 -11.69
CA ILE A 41 -1.87 2.04 -12.84
C ILE A 41 -0.85 1.17 -13.55
N THR A 42 -1.18 -0.11 -13.71
CA THR A 42 -0.41 -1.06 -14.53
C THR A 42 -1.36 -2.01 -15.26
N ASP A 43 -0.88 -2.68 -16.29
CA ASP A 43 -1.61 -3.74 -16.99
C ASP A 43 -1.40 -5.11 -16.33
N THR A 44 -0.49 -5.22 -15.35
CA THR A 44 -0.25 -6.47 -14.61
C THR A 44 -1.37 -6.77 -13.62
N GLY A 45 -1.68 -8.05 -13.45
CA GLY A 45 -2.72 -8.53 -12.51
C GLY A 45 -2.16 -8.90 -11.12
N ARG A 46 -1.06 -8.28 -10.65
CA ARG A 46 -0.38 -8.71 -9.42
C ARG A 46 -0.03 -7.55 -8.49
N HIS A 47 0.35 -7.90 -7.24
CA HIS A 47 0.85 -7.03 -6.20
C HIS A 47 -0.07 -5.85 -5.89
N TYR A 48 -1.34 -6.12 -5.61
CA TYR A 48 -2.31 -5.09 -5.23
C TYR A 48 -2.15 -4.62 -3.78
N GLY A 49 -1.51 -5.41 -2.90
CA GLY A 49 -1.52 -5.15 -1.46
C GLY A 49 -2.94 -5.21 -0.90
N SER A 50 -3.55 -4.05 -0.68
CA SER A 50 -4.98 -3.86 -0.41
C SER A 50 -5.46 -4.25 0.99
N ARG A 51 -4.59 -4.33 2.00
CA ARG A 51 -5.00 -4.46 3.38
C ARG A 51 -5.33 -3.09 3.98
N ILE A 52 -6.42 -3.00 4.72
CA ILE A 52 -6.85 -1.80 5.45
C ILE A 52 -6.60 -1.97 6.95
N SER A 53 -6.17 -0.91 7.61
CA SER A 53 -6.13 -0.76 9.07
C SER A 53 -6.60 0.65 9.44
N PHE A 54 -7.25 0.78 10.61
CA PHE A 54 -7.67 2.07 11.15
C PHE A 54 -6.84 2.38 12.40
N ILE A 55 -6.38 3.62 12.51
CA ILE A 55 -5.71 4.14 13.69
C ILE A 55 -6.32 5.50 13.96
N ASP A 56 -6.96 5.65 15.11
CA ASP A 56 -7.76 6.82 15.46
C ASP A 56 -8.79 7.15 14.35
N ASP A 57 -8.78 8.33 13.82
CA ASP A 57 -9.64 8.83 12.74
C ASP A 57 -8.99 8.74 11.34
N LYS A 58 -8.00 7.88 11.17
CA LYS A 58 -7.27 7.71 9.91
C LYS A 58 -7.42 6.29 9.36
N VAL A 59 -7.44 6.20 8.04
CA VAL A 59 -7.37 4.93 7.31
C VAL A 59 -5.98 4.75 6.71
N TYR A 60 -5.40 3.58 6.97
CA TYR A 60 -4.15 3.12 6.36
C TYR A 60 -4.46 1.99 5.41
N PHE A 61 -3.86 1.98 4.24
CA PHE A 61 -4.00 0.85 3.33
C PHE A 61 -2.75 0.69 2.46
N SER A 62 -2.50 -0.56 2.08
CA SER A 62 -1.30 -0.93 1.35
C SER A 62 -1.54 -1.02 -0.14
N ILE A 63 -0.51 -0.70 -0.92
CA ILE A 63 -0.44 -0.94 -2.37
C ILE A 63 0.92 -1.58 -2.65
N GLY A 64 0.92 -2.71 -3.36
CA GLY A 64 2.17 -3.35 -3.79
C GLY A 64 2.83 -2.61 -4.95
N ASP A 65 4.03 -3.06 -5.33
CA ASP A 65 4.83 -2.50 -6.43
C ASP A 65 4.19 -2.66 -7.81
N ARG A 66 3.05 -3.36 -7.88
CA ARG A 66 2.29 -3.63 -9.11
C ARG A 66 3.08 -4.47 -10.14
N GLY A 67 4.07 -5.23 -9.66
CA GLY A 67 4.93 -6.07 -10.49
C GLY A 67 6.08 -5.34 -11.17
N GLU A 68 6.23 -4.04 -10.89
CA GLU A 68 7.33 -3.19 -11.36
C GLU A 68 8.21 -2.83 -10.18
N ARG A 69 9.39 -3.43 -10.07
CA ARG A 69 10.27 -3.33 -8.89
C ARG A 69 10.67 -1.90 -8.54
N ASP A 70 10.95 -1.10 -9.55
CA ASP A 70 11.39 0.28 -9.39
C ASP A 70 10.34 1.15 -8.70
N ASN A 71 9.07 0.73 -8.75
CA ASN A 71 7.99 1.40 -8.04
C ASN A 71 8.21 1.40 -6.52
N GLY A 72 8.87 0.39 -5.95
CA GLY A 72 9.18 0.36 -4.53
C GLY A 72 9.99 1.58 -4.06
N GLN A 73 10.82 2.15 -4.92
CA GLN A 73 11.63 3.33 -4.61
C GLN A 73 11.12 4.62 -5.26
N ASN A 74 10.04 4.55 -6.04
CA ASN A 74 9.48 5.69 -6.74
C ASN A 74 8.32 6.33 -5.95
N THR A 75 8.62 7.34 -5.16
CA THR A 75 7.63 8.08 -4.36
C THR A 75 6.74 9.04 -5.18
N GLN A 76 6.91 9.11 -6.51
CA GLN A 76 6.02 9.85 -7.41
C GLN A 76 4.79 9.03 -7.84
N THR A 77 4.72 7.75 -7.48
CA THR A 77 3.56 6.86 -7.60
C THR A 77 3.15 6.34 -6.23
N HIS A 78 1.94 5.80 -6.10
CA HIS A 78 1.49 5.14 -4.87
C HIS A 78 1.87 3.65 -4.81
N ALA A 79 2.41 3.10 -5.90
CA ALA A 79 2.83 1.70 -5.94
C ALA A 79 4.01 1.44 -4.98
N GLY A 80 4.02 0.29 -4.32
CA GLY A 80 5.05 -0.08 -3.35
C GLY A 80 4.99 0.73 -2.05
N SER A 81 3.78 1.18 -1.64
CA SER A 81 3.62 2.07 -0.49
C SER A 81 2.48 1.65 0.45
N ILE A 82 2.58 2.08 1.70
CA ILE A 82 1.44 2.16 2.61
C ILE A 82 1.00 3.62 2.62
N LEU A 83 -0.29 3.84 2.38
CA LEU A 83 -0.92 5.16 2.33
C LEU A 83 -1.68 5.45 3.63
N ARG A 84 -1.79 6.74 3.97
CA ARG A 84 -2.60 7.21 5.11
C ARG A 84 -3.47 8.37 4.67
N LEU A 85 -4.78 8.25 4.91
CA LEU A 85 -5.78 9.25 4.58
C LEU A 85 -6.70 9.52 5.78
N ASN A 86 -7.37 10.67 5.75
CA ASN A 86 -8.54 10.92 6.57
C ASN A 86 -9.71 10.02 6.10
N LEU A 87 -10.72 9.82 6.94
CA LEU A 87 -11.88 8.98 6.60
C LEU A 87 -12.73 9.53 5.44
N ASP A 88 -12.55 10.78 5.07
CA ASP A 88 -13.17 11.40 3.90
C ASP A 88 -12.37 11.28 2.60
N GLY A 89 -11.17 10.67 2.67
CA GLY A 89 -10.24 10.50 1.56
C GLY A 89 -9.24 11.64 1.37
N SER A 90 -9.30 12.70 2.17
CA SER A 90 -8.34 13.79 2.11
C SER A 90 -7.00 13.42 2.75
N VAL A 91 -5.94 14.16 2.40
CA VAL A 91 -4.59 13.93 2.92
C VAL A 91 -4.44 14.59 4.30
N PRO A 92 -4.02 13.85 5.35
CA PRO A 92 -3.69 14.44 6.63
C PRO A 92 -2.51 15.42 6.56
N GLN A 93 -2.61 16.56 7.22
CA GLN A 93 -1.56 17.59 7.20
C GLN A 93 -0.23 17.14 7.81
N ASP A 94 -0.31 16.16 8.73
CA ASP A 94 0.83 15.59 9.42
C ASP A 94 1.44 14.36 8.73
N ASN A 95 1.08 14.08 7.48
CA ASN A 95 1.76 13.06 6.67
C ASN A 95 3.24 13.42 6.43
N PRO A 96 4.12 12.40 6.24
CA PRO A 96 5.57 12.64 6.23
C PRO A 96 6.07 13.45 5.04
N PHE A 97 5.38 13.38 3.89
CA PHE A 97 5.89 13.97 2.64
C PHE A 97 5.05 15.16 2.19
N LYS A 98 5.73 16.12 1.56
CA LYS A 98 5.10 17.26 0.89
C LYS A 98 4.92 16.95 -0.59
N PRO A 99 3.92 17.56 -1.27
CA PRO A 99 3.68 17.32 -2.71
C PRO A 99 4.88 17.61 -3.63
N SER A 100 5.81 18.46 -3.19
CA SER A 100 7.06 18.74 -3.92
C SER A 100 8.13 17.65 -3.82
N GLU A 101 7.98 16.73 -2.86
CA GLU A 101 8.97 15.68 -2.53
C GLU A 101 8.49 14.29 -2.97
N ALA A 102 7.22 14.01 -2.71
CA ALA A 102 6.59 12.70 -2.96
C ALA A 102 5.07 12.86 -3.04
N ARG A 103 4.35 11.76 -3.34
CA ARG A 103 2.90 11.71 -3.17
C ARG A 103 2.56 11.90 -1.69
N PRO A 104 1.78 12.92 -1.32
CA PRO A 104 1.55 13.29 0.09
C PRO A 104 0.70 12.27 0.86
N GLU A 105 0.03 11.35 0.17
CA GLU A 105 -0.73 10.25 0.75
C GLU A 105 0.17 9.15 1.33
N ILE A 106 1.44 9.09 0.92
CA ILE A 106 2.39 8.06 1.34
C ILE A 106 2.72 8.21 2.83
N TRP A 107 2.57 7.10 3.57
CA TRP A 107 3.03 6.96 4.95
C TRP A 107 4.40 6.30 5.05
N SER A 108 4.61 5.21 4.28
CA SER A 108 5.88 4.52 4.09
C SER A 108 5.98 3.95 2.69
N TYR A 109 7.19 3.66 2.22
CA TYR A 109 7.46 3.16 0.88
C TYR A 109 8.57 2.11 0.89
N GLY A 110 8.92 1.58 -0.27
CA GLY A 110 9.91 0.50 -0.37
C GLY A 110 9.32 -0.86 -0.07
N HIS A 111 8.04 -1.06 -0.40
CA HIS A 111 7.31 -2.30 -0.21
C HIS A 111 7.13 -3.06 -1.52
N ARG A 112 7.13 -4.40 -1.43
CA ARG A 112 6.85 -5.27 -2.58
C ARG A 112 5.36 -5.58 -2.72
N ASN A 113 4.78 -6.27 -1.74
CA ASN A 113 3.37 -6.65 -1.77
C ASN A 113 2.82 -6.88 -0.36
N PRO A 114 2.58 -5.83 0.40
CA PRO A 114 2.04 -5.95 1.75
C PRO A 114 0.57 -6.36 1.71
N GLN A 115 0.26 -7.58 2.15
CA GLN A 115 -1.09 -8.15 2.19
C GLN A 115 -1.64 -8.35 3.60
N GLY A 116 -0.78 -8.29 4.62
CA GLY A 116 -1.16 -8.28 6.03
C GLY A 116 -0.88 -6.92 6.64
N MET A 117 -1.79 -6.42 7.48
CA MET A 117 -1.57 -5.21 8.28
C MET A 117 -2.38 -5.31 9.57
N PHE A 118 -1.76 -4.97 10.68
CA PHE A 118 -2.36 -5.03 12.00
C PHE A 118 -1.84 -3.87 12.86
N TYR A 119 -2.75 -3.19 13.51
CA TYR A 119 -2.42 -2.19 14.53
C TYR A 119 -2.58 -2.78 15.92
N ASP A 120 -1.50 -2.78 16.69
CA ASP A 120 -1.50 -3.20 18.09
C ASP A 120 -1.82 -1.99 18.98
N GLU A 121 -3.02 -1.98 19.52
CA GLU A 121 -3.50 -0.92 20.42
C GLU A 121 -2.70 -0.82 21.72
N ALA A 122 -2.16 -1.93 22.22
CA ALA A 122 -1.42 -1.95 23.48
C ALA A 122 -0.05 -1.28 23.34
N THR A 123 0.63 -1.53 22.23
CA THR A 123 1.97 -0.99 21.96
C THR A 123 1.96 0.23 21.05
N LYS A 124 0.78 0.59 20.49
CA LYS A 124 0.61 1.67 19.51
C LYS A 124 1.48 1.49 18.27
N GLN A 125 1.62 0.26 17.82
CA GLN A 125 2.47 -0.11 16.70
C GLN A 125 1.66 -0.64 15.52
N LEU A 126 1.98 -0.17 14.33
CA LEU A 126 1.44 -0.70 13.08
C LEU A 126 2.43 -1.70 12.48
N TRP A 127 1.95 -2.91 12.22
CA TRP A 127 2.72 -3.99 11.61
C TRP A 127 2.19 -4.31 10.22
N SER A 128 3.07 -4.68 9.32
CA SER A 128 2.73 -5.20 8.00
C SER A 128 3.46 -6.49 7.72
N ILE A 129 2.79 -7.39 6.98
CA ILE A 129 3.37 -8.63 6.45
C ILE A 129 3.33 -8.53 4.94
N GLU A 130 4.46 -8.77 4.29
CA GLU A 130 4.53 -8.71 2.85
C GLU A 130 5.24 -9.91 2.22
N HIS A 131 4.79 -10.26 1.02
CA HIS A 131 5.43 -11.26 0.20
C HIS A 131 6.72 -10.73 -0.39
N GLY A 132 7.81 -11.43 -0.08
CA GLY A 132 9.08 -11.29 -0.76
C GLY A 132 9.09 -11.94 -2.15
N PRO A 133 10.23 -11.91 -2.85
CA PRO A 133 10.49 -12.82 -3.96
C PRO A 133 10.61 -14.25 -3.43
N ARG A 134 11.18 -15.17 -4.19
CA ARG A 134 11.37 -16.56 -3.75
C ARG A 134 12.16 -16.62 -2.44
N GLY A 135 11.46 -16.77 -1.31
CA GLY A 135 11.95 -16.50 0.04
C GLY A 135 11.90 -15.00 0.36
N GLY A 136 12.28 -14.60 1.56
CA GLY A 136 12.37 -13.19 1.96
C GLY A 136 11.03 -12.51 2.21
N ASP A 137 9.99 -13.25 2.59
CA ASP A 137 8.78 -12.67 3.18
C ASP A 137 9.14 -11.92 4.46
N GLU A 138 8.50 -10.77 4.69
CA GLU A 138 8.89 -9.85 5.75
C GLU A 138 7.75 -9.55 6.71
N ILE A 139 8.10 -9.34 7.97
CA ILE A 139 7.23 -8.72 8.98
C ILE A 139 7.86 -7.39 9.36
N ASN A 140 7.19 -6.30 9.05
CA ASN A 140 7.69 -4.95 9.17
C ASN A 140 6.95 -4.15 10.25
N LEU A 141 7.70 -3.53 11.17
CA LEU A 141 7.18 -2.48 12.05
C LEU A 141 7.13 -1.18 11.25
N ILE A 142 5.92 -0.71 10.94
CA ILE A 142 5.70 0.42 10.04
C ILE A 142 5.91 1.75 10.77
N LYS A 143 6.82 2.57 10.24
CA LYS A 143 7.18 3.89 10.77
C LYS A 143 6.89 4.98 9.74
N LYS A 144 6.52 6.15 10.23
CA LYS A 144 6.26 7.35 9.44
C LYS A 144 7.46 7.72 8.58
N GLY A 145 7.27 7.83 7.26
CA GLY A 145 8.29 8.25 6.29
C GLY A 145 9.40 7.23 6.01
N ALA A 146 9.31 6.01 6.57
CA ALA A 146 10.37 5.01 6.42
C ALA A 146 10.35 4.35 5.03
N ASN A 147 11.57 3.98 4.57
CA ASN A 147 11.83 3.18 3.37
C ASN A 147 12.17 1.74 3.80
N TYR A 148 11.44 0.76 3.29
CA TYR A 148 11.60 -0.67 3.60
C TYR A 148 12.49 -1.43 2.61
N GLY A 149 13.07 -0.72 1.64
CA GLY A 149 14.22 -1.19 0.86
C GLY A 149 13.90 -1.99 -0.40
N TRP A 150 12.64 -2.38 -0.65
CA TRP A 150 12.30 -3.03 -1.90
C TRP A 150 12.53 -2.08 -3.11
N ALA A 151 13.21 -2.45 -4.20
CA ALA A 151 13.88 -3.74 -4.48
C ALA A 151 15.42 -3.58 -4.38
N LYS A 152 15.93 -2.64 -3.56
CA LYS A 152 17.37 -2.39 -3.44
C LYS A 152 18.08 -3.31 -2.44
N VAL A 153 17.39 -3.68 -1.37
CA VAL A 153 17.94 -4.52 -0.28
C VAL A 153 16.97 -5.66 0.06
N PRO A 154 16.57 -6.50 -0.88
CA PRO A 154 15.67 -7.61 -0.59
C PRO A 154 16.45 -8.81 -0.03
N HIS A 155 15.76 -9.59 0.78
CA HIS A 155 16.18 -10.91 1.20
C HIS A 155 15.41 -11.95 0.38
N GLY A 156 16.01 -12.50 -0.70
CA GLY A 156 15.37 -13.55 -1.48
C GLY A 156 15.93 -13.68 -2.90
N ASN A 157 15.53 -14.74 -3.57
CA ASN A 157 16.01 -15.08 -4.91
C ASN A 157 14.95 -14.84 -5.98
N GLU A 158 15.37 -14.73 -7.22
CA GLU A 158 14.48 -14.68 -8.36
C GLU A 158 13.68 -15.97 -8.53
N TYR A 159 12.45 -15.86 -9.01
CA TYR A 159 11.64 -17.04 -9.34
C TYR A 159 12.22 -17.86 -10.50
N TRP A 160 13.02 -17.24 -11.36
CA TRP A 160 13.53 -17.78 -12.61
C TRP A 160 15.02 -18.15 -12.56
N GLY A 161 15.57 -18.44 -11.40
CA GLY A 161 16.96 -18.81 -11.27
C GLY A 161 17.47 -18.76 -9.83
N GLN A 162 18.79 -18.82 -9.67
CA GLN A 162 19.46 -18.71 -8.36
C GLN A 162 20.05 -17.31 -8.13
N LEU A 163 19.61 -16.31 -8.90
CA LEU A 163 20.07 -14.94 -8.74
C LEU A 163 19.38 -14.30 -7.55
N GLU A 164 20.17 -13.68 -6.68
CA GLU A 164 19.63 -12.83 -5.62
C GLU A 164 18.96 -11.59 -6.21
N VAL A 165 17.85 -11.18 -5.59
CA VAL A 165 17.19 -9.93 -5.93
C VAL A 165 17.88 -8.80 -5.16
N GLY A 166 18.26 -7.73 -5.83
CA GLY A 166 18.90 -6.57 -5.24
C GLY A 166 20.30 -6.33 -5.74
N GLU A 167 20.87 -5.21 -5.33
CA GLU A 167 22.28 -4.91 -5.60
C GLU A 167 23.14 -5.71 -4.61
N ALA A 168 23.96 -6.62 -5.12
CA ALA A 168 24.99 -7.25 -4.31
C ALA A 168 25.92 -6.14 -3.75
N LYS A 169 26.04 -6.10 -2.44
CA LYS A 169 27.06 -5.27 -1.78
C LYS A 169 28.37 -6.03 -1.72
#